data_53ecadaa1c1791673e3078648e1a8f36
#
_entry.id   53ecadaa1c1791673e3078648e1a8f36
#
_cell.length_a   1.000
_cell.length_b   1.000
_cell.length_c   1.000
_cell.angle_alpha   90.00
_cell.angle_beta   90.00
_cell.angle_gamma   90.00
#
_symmetry.space_group_name_H-M   'P 1'
#
loop_
_entity.id
_entity.type
_entity.pdbx_description
1 polymer ?
#
loop_
_entity_poly.entity_id
_entity_poly.type
_entity_poly.pdbx_seq_one_letter_code
_entity_poly.pdbx_strand_id
1 'polypeptide(L)'
;AVSFKQGITVTPDVKDLYRALDKHGVDTWINSASPLDVVRAAVATFKIPGVDGIVAMTNKLDKNGRYVNAYDYDLHAQTQGLGKAETLVKVVLPKYRGQGPAFCAMDSQGDFNFCTEFKDTKAVLVMNRTRKDDAAICAGIAAYQQEKHLSLAQANLAGDARFILQGRNENIGQLWPQAATWQVGKKAAANLSPKGLKVKAELENGKSIAQVLQANTQLKNYQGYKTR
;
A
#
# COMPACT_ATOMS: atom_id res chain seq x y z
N ALA A 1 5.55 32.03 -12.66
CA ALA A 1 5.54 31.34 -11.36
C ALA A 1 4.12 30.78 -11.15
N VAL A 2 4.01 29.54 -10.74
CA VAL A 2 2.74 28.93 -10.35
C VAL A 2 2.75 28.78 -8.83
N SER A 3 1.79 29.39 -8.17
CA SER A 3 1.59 29.23 -6.74
C SER A 3 0.45 28.24 -6.50
N PHE A 4 0.67 27.24 -5.62
CA PHE A 4 -0.39 26.33 -5.18
C PHE A 4 -0.29 26.12 -3.68
N LYS A 5 -1.44 25.89 -3.07
CA LYS A 5 -1.49 25.60 -1.63
C LYS A 5 -0.89 24.22 -1.40
N GLN A 6 0.10 24.15 -0.52
CA GLN A 6 0.56 22.87 0.01
C GLN A 6 -0.40 22.42 1.11
N GLY A 7 -0.70 21.13 1.10
CA GLY A 7 -1.59 20.54 2.09
C GLY A 7 -1.74 19.05 1.91
N ILE A 8 -2.34 18.43 2.92
CA ILE A 8 -2.73 17.02 2.88
C ILE A 8 -4.24 16.98 2.66
N THR A 9 -4.69 16.11 1.77
CA THR A 9 -6.11 15.85 1.55
C THR A 9 -6.34 14.37 1.30
N VAL A 10 -7.57 13.94 1.52
CA VAL A 10 -8.04 12.61 1.13
C VAL A 10 -9.05 12.80 0.00
N THR A 11 -8.80 12.14 -1.13
CA THR A 11 -9.69 12.26 -2.29
C THR A 11 -11.08 11.69 -1.99
N PRO A 12 -12.15 12.22 -2.59
CA PRO A 12 -13.49 11.67 -2.43
C PRO A 12 -13.55 10.17 -2.74
N ASP A 13 -12.92 9.73 -3.83
CA ASP A 13 -12.90 8.34 -4.26
C ASP A 13 -12.37 7.39 -3.18
N VAL A 14 -11.31 7.80 -2.45
CA VAL A 14 -10.77 7.01 -1.34
C VAL A 14 -11.77 6.93 -0.20
N LYS A 15 -12.47 8.02 0.13
CA LYS A 15 -13.51 7.99 1.15
C LYS A 15 -14.69 7.12 0.74
N ASP A 16 -15.04 7.12 -0.53
CA ASP A 16 -16.12 6.28 -1.07
C ASP A 16 -15.73 4.80 -1.03
N LEU A 17 -14.46 4.47 -1.29
CA LEU A 17 -13.95 3.10 -1.10
C LEU A 17 -14.10 2.65 0.36
N TYR A 18 -13.70 3.48 1.32
CA TYR A 18 -13.86 3.17 2.75
C TYR A 18 -15.33 2.96 3.13
N ARG A 19 -16.23 3.85 2.67
CA ARG A 19 -17.67 3.69 2.89
C ARG A 19 -18.24 2.41 2.29
N ALA A 20 -17.76 2.04 1.10
CA ALA A 20 -18.21 0.82 0.44
C ALA A 20 -17.75 -0.42 1.22
N LEU A 21 -16.50 -0.45 1.68
CA LEU A 21 -15.97 -1.54 2.49
C LEU A 21 -16.76 -1.69 3.80
N ASP A 22 -16.94 -0.60 4.55
CA ASP A 22 -17.72 -0.53 5.79
C ASP A 22 -19.16 -1.02 5.58
N LYS A 23 -19.83 -0.52 4.54
CA LYS A 23 -21.20 -0.93 4.20
C LYS A 23 -21.33 -2.44 3.94
N HIS A 24 -20.26 -3.05 3.46
CA HIS A 24 -20.22 -4.50 3.18
C HIS A 24 -19.63 -5.33 4.33
N GLY A 25 -19.45 -4.73 5.51
CA GLY A 25 -18.95 -5.41 6.71
C GLY A 25 -17.49 -5.84 6.60
N VAL A 26 -16.70 -5.09 5.86
CA VAL A 26 -15.25 -5.33 5.72
C VAL A 26 -14.50 -4.40 6.66
N ASP A 27 -13.87 -4.96 7.68
CA ASP A 27 -13.04 -4.21 8.62
C ASP A 27 -11.82 -3.61 7.92
N THR A 28 -11.60 -2.32 8.11
CA THR A 28 -10.54 -1.56 7.44
C THR A 28 -9.49 -1.04 8.40
N TRP A 29 -8.23 -1.38 8.14
CA TRP A 29 -7.09 -0.97 8.94
C TRP A 29 -6.13 -0.07 8.17
N ILE A 30 -5.68 1.02 8.80
CA ILE A 30 -4.60 1.86 8.26
C ILE A 30 -3.26 1.35 8.80
N ASN A 31 -2.34 1.03 7.89
CA ASN A 31 -0.97 0.59 8.20
C ASN A 31 0.03 1.63 7.69
N SER A 32 0.51 2.49 8.58
CA SER A 32 1.26 3.70 8.21
C SER A 32 2.67 3.74 8.80
N ALA A 33 3.61 4.28 8.02
CA ALA A 33 4.96 4.63 8.50
C ALA A 33 5.03 6.02 9.18
N SER A 34 3.91 6.72 9.28
CA SER A 34 3.82 7.97 10.03
C SER A 34 3.60 7.72 11.52
N PRO A 35 3.89 8.69 12.41
CA PRO A 35 3.57 8.58 13.83
C PRO A 35 2.07 8.33 14.06
N LEU A 36 1.74 7.47 15.01
CA LEU A 36 0.37 7.00 15.26
C LEU A 36 -0.61 8.17 15.50
N ASP A 37 -0.22 9.16 16.30
CA ASP A 37 -1.12 10.27 16.61
C ASP A 37 -1.34 11.21 15.43
N VAL A 38 -0.36 11.32 14.53
CA VAL A 38 -0.52 12.05 13.26
C VAL A 38 -1.55 11.36 12.38
N VAL A 39 -1.50 10.03 12.30
CA VAL A 39 -2.48 9.25 11.53
C VAL A 39 -3.88 9.36 12.15
N ARG A 40 -3.99 9.24 13.48
CA ARG A 40 -5.25 9.43 14.20
C ARG A 40 -5.85 10.82 13.97
N ALA A 41 -5.03 11.86 14.08
CA ALA A 41 -5.45 13.23 13.81
C ALA A 41 -5.92 13.41 12.35
N ALA A 42 -5.22 12.79 11.39
CA ALA A 42 -5.62 12.82 9.98
C ALA A 42 -6.98 12.13 9.75
N VAL A 43 -7.19 10.94 10.31
CA VAL A 43 -8.48 10.22 10.23
C VAL A 43 -9.62 11.09 10.76
N ALA A 44 -9.43 11.69 11.93
CA ALA A 44 -10.44 12.56 12.55
C ALA A 44 -10.68 13.85 11.75
N THR A 45 -9.61 14.54 11.35
CA THR A 45 -9.67 15.82 10.63
C THR A 45 -10.34 15.68 9.27
N PHE A 46 -9.95 14.64 8.52
CA PHE A 46 -10.50 14.39 7.19
C PHE A 46 -11.80 13.59 7.21
N LYS A 47 -12.26 13.19 8.39
CA LYS A 47 -13.49 12.39 8.58
C LYS A 47 -13.48 11.17 7.65
N ILE A 48 -12.41 10.36 7.75
CA ILE A 48 -12.30 9.12 6.98
C ILE A 48 -13.25 8.10 7.60
N PRO A 49 -14.26 7.61 6.87
CA PRO A 49 -15.25 6.69 7.41
C PRO A 49 -14.72 5.26 7.53
N GLY A 50 -15.36 4.41 8.33
CA GLY A 50 -15.14 2.96 8.34
C GLY A 50 -13.70 2.53 8.68
N VAL A 51 -13.00 3.27 9.55
CA VAL A 51 -11.66 2.90 10.00
C VAL A 51 -11.78 2.16 11.33
N ASP A 52 -11.58 0.84 11.31
CA ASP A 52 -11.69 -0.04 12.48
C ASP A 52 -10.41 -0.06 13.32
N GLY A 53 -9.28 0.26 12.71
CA GLY A 53 -8.03 0.35 13.44
C GLY A 53 -6.89 1.00 12.69
N ILE A 54 -5.86 1.34 13.47
CA ILE A 54 -4.66 1.99 12.95
C ILE A 54 -3.46 1.30 13.59
N VAL A 55 -2.52 0.85 12.75
CA VAL A 55 -1.18 0.46 13.13
C VAL A 55 -0.20 1.43 12.47
N ALA A 56 0.66 2.04 13.28
CA ALA A 56 1.55 3.10 12.84
C ALA A 56 2.78 3.18 13.75
N MET A 57 3.75 4.03 13.42
CA MET A 57 4.94 4.20 14.23
C MET A 57 4.57 4.76 15.60
N THR A 58 4.99 4.06 16.66
CA THR A 58 4.67 4.41 18.03
C THR A 58 5.94 4.69 18.81
N ASN A 59 5.98 5.84 19.47
CA ASN A 59 7.07 6.21 20.37
C ASN A 59 6.77 5.75 21.81
N LYS A 60 7.82 5.43 22.56
CA LYS A 60 7.71 5.21 24.00
C LYS A 60 7.32 6.48 24.72
N LEU A 61 6.64 6.29 25.86
CA LEU A 61 6.31 7.38 26.77
C LEU A 61 7.14 7.25 28.05
N ASP A 62 7.46 8.39 28.65
CA ASP A 62 8.03 8.42 30.00
C ASP A 62 6.94 8.18 31.06
N LYS A 63 7.33 8.17 32.35
CA LYS A 63 6.41 8.02 33.48
C LYS A 63 5.33 9.11 33.60
N ASN A 64 5.51 10.24 32.91
CA ASN A 64 4.57 11.34 32.89
C ASN A 64 3.70 11.37 31.62
N GLY A 65 3.77 10.32 30.78
CA GLY A 65 3.05 10.23 29.54
C GLY A 65 3.60 11.11 28.40
N ARG A 66 4.85 11.56 28.50
CA ARG A 66 5.50 12.38 27.46
C ARG A 66 6.31 11.50 26.52
N TYR A 67 6.33 11.85 25.25
CA TYR A 67 7.15 11.15 24.28
C TYR A 67 8.64 11.24 24.58
N VAL A 68 9.30 10.10 24.50
CA VAL A 68 10.76 10.02 24.47
C VAL A 68 11.24 9.68 23.06
N ASN A 69 12.51 10.03 22.78
CA ASN A 69 13.10 9.79 21.47
C ASN A 69 13.48 8.29 21.29
N ALA A 70 12.49 7.42 21.39
CA ALA A 70 12.62 5.99 21.17
C ALA A 70 11.32 5.40 20.64
N TYR A 71 11.39 4.48 19.68
CA TYR A 71 10.23 3.72 19.22
C TYR A 71 9.83 2.66 20.22
N ASP A 72 8.53 2.39 20.29
CA ASP A 72 7.97 1.32 21.10
C ASP A 72 7.91 0.01 20.31
N TYR A 73 9.04 -0.67 20.22
CA TYR A 73 9.13 -1.96 19.53
C TYR A 73 8.49 -3.12 20.32
N ASP A 74 8.19 -2.92 21.59
CA ASP A 74 7.50 -3.93 22.39
C ASP A 74 6.04 -4.02 21.97
N LEU A 75 5.45 -2.88 21.59
CA LEU A 75 4.08 -2.79 21.10
C LEU A 75 4.00 -3.09 19.59
N HIS A 76 4.77 -2.37 18.80
CA HIS A 76 4.78 -2.52 17.33
C HIS A 76 6.20 -2.66 16.80
N ALA A 77 6.35 -3.39 15.67
CA ALA A 77 7.53 -3.22 14.83
C ALA A 77 7.50 -1.83 14.18
N GLN A 78 8.62 -1.40 13.62
CA GLN A 78 8.64 -0.20 12.81
C GLN A 78 7.79 -0.43 11.55
N THR A 79 6.70 0.32 11.38
CA THR A 79 5.69 0.10 10.33
C THR A 79 6.13 0.60 8.96
N GLN A 80 7.22 0.04 8.47
CA GLN A 80 7.79 0.28 7.15
C GLN A 80 8.33 -1.03 6.58
N GLY A 81 8.19 -1.29 5.28
CA GLY A 81 8.68 -2.50 4.64
C GLY A 81 8.21 -3.76 5.37
N LEU A 82 9.16 -4.62 5.73
CA LEU A 82 8.87 -5.85 6.48
C LEU A 82 8.15 -5.57 7.81
N GLY A 83 8.48 -4.48 8.49
CA GLY A 83 7.84 -4.10 9.75
C GLY A 83 6.34 -3.84 9.65
N LYS A 84 5.83 -3.47 8.47
CA LYS A 84 4.38 -3.40 8.23
C LYS A 84 3.73 -4.79 8.29
N ALA A 85 4.34 -5.80 7.69
CA ALA A 85 3.85 -7.17 7.74
C ALA A 85 3.96 -7.74 9.16
N GLU A 86 5.11 -7.55 9.82
CA GLU A 86 5.32 -8.01 11.21
C GLU A 86 4.32 -7.39 12.18
N THR A 87 4.01 -6.11 12.04
CA THR A 87 3.01 -5.43 12.87
C THR A 87 1.61 -6.01 12.63
N LEU A 88 1.24 -6.32 11.40
CA LEU A 88 -0.02 -7.01 11.13
C LEU A 88 -0.08 -8.36 11.84
N VAL A 89 0.96 -9.18 11.71
CA VAL A 89 1.03 -10.49 12.36
C VAL A 89 0.90 -10.37 13.89
N LYS A 90 1.56 -9.39 14.48
CA LYS A 90 1.58 -9.21 15.95
C LYS A 90 0.30 -8.59 16.50
N VAL A 91 -0.29 -7.63 15.82
CA VAL A 91 -1.34 -6.76 16.38
C VAL A 91 -2.72 -6.99 15.76
N VAL A 92 -2.78 -7.26 14.46
CA VAL A 92 -4.05 -7.30 13.71
C VAL A 92 -4.54 -8.74 13.54
N LEU A 93 -3.70 -9.62 13.01
CA LEU A 93 -4.10 -10.99 12.70
C LEU A 93 -4.68 -11.77 13.91
N PRO A 94 -4.20 -11.58 15.15
CA PRO A 94 -4.81 -12.24 16.31
C PRO A 94 -6.31 -11.92 16.50
N LYS A 95 -6.74 -10.74 16.08
CA LYS A 95 -8.16 -10.33 16.13
C LYS A 95 -9.01 -11.06 15.08
N TYR A 96 -8.38 -11.58 14.02
CA TYR A 96 -9.00 -12.26 12.88
C TYR A 96 -8.60 -13.75 12.80
N ARG A 97 -8.32 -14.38 13.94
CA ARG A 97 -7.96 -15.81 14.04
C ARG A 97 -6.75 -16.18 13.18
N GLY A 98 -5.81 -15.27 13.02
CA GLY A 98 -4.60 -15.45 12.21
C GLY A 98 -4.79 -15.24 10.72
N GLN A 99 -5.97 -14.87 10.26
CA GLN A 99 -6.22 -14.55 8.85
C GLN A 99 -5.52 -13.25 8.44
N GLY A 100 -4.82 -13.30 7.31
CA GLY A 100 -4.23 -12.13 6.67
C GLY A 100 -5.28 -11.26 5.97
N PRO A 101 -4.86 -10.06 5.50
CA PRO A 101 -5.78 -9.16 4.83
C PRO A 101 -6.26 -9.73 3.49
N ALA A 102 -7.57 -9.71 3.25
CA ALA A 102 -8.15 -10.13 1.97
C ALA A 102 -7.92 -9.10 0.86
N PHE A 103 -7.84 -7.82 1.22
CA PHE A 103 -7.60 -6.69 0.32
C PHE A 103 -6.53 -5.79 0.91
N CYS A 104 -5.58 -5.35 0.07
CA CYS A 104 -4.57 -4.37 0.44
C CYS A 104 -4.55 -3.21 -0.56
N ALA A 105 -4.17 -2.03 -0.09
CA ALA A 105 -3.87 -0.89 -0.94
C ALA A 105 -2.46 -0.37 -0.63
N MET A 106 -1.73 0.03 -1.67
CA MET A 106 -0.34 0.47 -1.56
C MET A 106 -0.02 1.62 -2.50
N ASP A 107 0.98 2.44 -2.14
CA ASP A 107 1.48 3.48 -3.04
C ASP A 107 3.01 3.49 -3.17
N SER A 108 3.70 2.72 -2.36
CA SER A 108 5.16 2.71 -2.29
C SER A 108 5.75 1.32 -2.07
N GLN A 109 7.07 1.22 -2.29
CA GLN A 109 7.81 -0.01 -2.02
C GLN A 109 7.79 -0.40 -0.52
N GLY A 110 7.61 0.57 0.37
CA GLY A 110 7.45 0.32 1.80
C GLY A 110 6.22 -0.52 2.18
N ASP A 111 5.28 -0.68 1.25
CA ASP A 111 4.05 -1.46 1.44
C ASP A 111 4.16 -2.88 0.88
N PHE A 112 5.23 -3.19 0.15
CA PHE A 112 5.38 -4.42 -0.60
C PHE A 112 5.10 -5.67 0.23
N ASN A 113 5.75 -5.78 1.39
CA ASN A 113 5.68 -7.00 2.20
C ASN A 113 4.25 -7.30 2.69
N PHE A 114 3.56 -6.32 3.28
CA PHE A 114 2.22 -6.58 3.80
C PHE A 114 1.17 -6.82 2.69
N CYS A 115 1.44 -6.36 1.48
CA CYS A 115 0.57 -6.59 0.33
C CYS A 115 0.81 -7.94 -0.39
N THR A 116 1.96 -8.58 -0.16
CA THR A 116 2.39 -9.73 -1.00
C THR A 116 2.73 -10.98 -0.21
N GLU A 117 2.87 -10.93 1.11
CA GLU A 117 3.31 -12.08 1.92
C GLU A 117 2.18 -12.90 2.52
N PHE A 118 0.95 -12.38 2.52
CA PHE A 118 -0.20 -13.11 3.08
C PHE A 118 -0.96 -13.86 2.00
N LYS A 119 -1.08 -15.18 2.17
CA LYS A 119 -1.80 -16.08 1.25
C LYS A 119 -3.30 -15.77 1.14
N ASP A 120 -3.84 -15.08 2.15
CA ASP A 120 -5.25 -14.71 2.21
C ASP A 120 -5.56 -13.48 1.34
N THR A 121 -4.54 -12.75 0.89
CA THR A 121 -4.72 -11.56 0.05
C THR A 121 -5.25 -11.96 -1.33
N LYS A 122 -6.45 -11.48 -1.65
CA LYS A 122 -7.15 -11.75 -2.91
C LYS A 122 -7.01 -10.61 -3.92
N ALA A 123 -6.91 -9.38 -3.43
CA ALA A 123 -6.74 -8.20 -4.28
C ALA A 123 -5.77 -7.18 -3.68
N VAL A 124 -5.02 -6.52 -4.56
CA VAL A 124 -4.10 -5.45 -4.19
C VAL A 124 -4.34 -4.24 -5.08
N LEU A 125 -4.76 -3.13 -4.50
CA LEU A 125 -4.87 -1.85 -5.19
C LEU A 125 -3.52 -1.14 -5.18
N VAL A 126 -2.95 -0.92 -6.35
CA VAL A 126 -1.66 -0.26 -6.51
C VAL A 126 -1.90 1.16 -6.99
N MET A 127 -1.65 2.15 -6.14
CA MET A 127 -1.66 3.56 -6.51
C MET A 127 -0.44 3.84 -7.37
N ASN A 128 -0.67 4.02 -8.66
CA ASN A 128 0.40 4.23 -9.62
C ASN A 128 1.01 5.62 -9.44
N ARG A 129 2.25 5.70 -8.97
CA ARG A 129 2.98 6.96 -8.84
C ARG A 129 3.98 7.17 -9.96
N THR A 130 4.32 6.11 -10.69
CA THR A 130 5.35 6.10 -11.75
C THR A 130 6.70 6.70 -11.34
N ARG A 131 6.93 6.86 -10.05
CA ARG A 131 8.23 7.26 -9.51
C ARG A 131 9.20 6.10 -9.60
N LYS A 132 10.48 6.40 -9.51
CA LYS A 132 11.62 5.51 -9.80
C LYS A 132 11.38 4.03 -9.43
N ASP A 133 11.11 3.75 -8.15
CA ASP A 133 10.92 2.39 -7.66
C ASP A 133 9.62 2.21 -6.84
N ASP A 134 8.81 3.26 -6.74
CA ASP A 134 7.57 3.23 -5.95
C ASP A 134 6.60 2.21 -6.51
N ALA A 135 6.28 1.20 -5.72
CA ALA A 135 5.34 0.12 -6.05
C ALA A 135 5.57 -0.55 -7.43
N ALA A 136 6.75 -0.34 -8.04
CA ALA A 136 7.03 -0.71 -9.44
C ALA A 136 6.81 -2.19 -9.74
N ILE A 137 7.12 -3.07 -8.79
CA ILE A 137 6.94 -4.52 -8.95
C ILE A 137 5.45 -4.84 -9.05
N CYS A 138 4.67 -4.40 -8.08
CA CYS A 138 3.22 -4.63 -8.06
C CYS A 138 2.51 -3.91 -9.22
N ALA A 139 3.00 -2.73 -9.64
CA ALA A 139 2.50 -2.02 -10.80
C ALA A 139 2.75 -2.81 -12.11
N GLY A 140 3.93 -3.41 -12.26
CA GLY A 140 4.25 -4.27 -13.42
C GLY A 140 3.36 -5.51 -13.47
N ILE A 141 3.12 -6.16 -12.33
CA ILE A 141 2.19 -7.29 -12.21
C ILE A 141 0.76 -6.85 -12.57
N ALA A 142 0.31 -5.73 -12.01
CA ALA A 142 -1.04 -5.20 -12.28
C ALA A 142 -1.26 -4.92 -13.77
N ALA A 143 -0.29 -4.27 -14.43
CA ALA A 143 -0.36 -4.00 -15.86
C ALA A 143 -0.38 -5.28 -16.69
N TYR A 144 0.43 -6.28 -16.36
CA TYR A 144 0.41 -7.59 -17.01
C TYR A 144 -0.95 -8.26 -16.87
N GLN A 145 -1.51 -8.33 -15.65
CA GLN A 145 -2.82 -8.94 -15.42
C GLN A 145 -3.94 -8.19 -16.13
N GLN A 146 -3.86 -6.85 -16.19
CA GLN A 146 -4.83 -6.02 -16.88
C GLN A 146 -4.81 -6.28 -18.39
N GLU A 147 -3.63 -6.37 -18.99
CA GLU A 147 -3.49 -6.66 -20.43
C GLU A 147 -3.98 -8.06 -20.80
N LYS A 148 -3.81 -9.03 -19.89
CA LYS A 148 -4.38 -10.38 -20.02
C LYS A 148 -5.87 -10.45 -19.68
N HIS A 149 -6.51 -9.33 -19.35
CA HIS A 149 -7.92 -9.24 -18.96
C HIS A 149 -8.30 -10.20 -17.81
N LEU A 150 -7.38 -10.50 -16.91
CA LEU A 150 -7.65 -11.41 -15.80
C LEU A 150 -8.65 -10.80 -14.81
N SER A 151 -9.73 -11.53 -14.57
CA SER A 151 -10.66 -11.20 -13.49
C SER A 151 -10.07 -11.54 -12.12
N LEU A 152 -10.69 -11.06 -11.04
CA LEU A 152 -10.35 -11.43 -9.68
C LEU A 152 -10.41 -12.97 -9.49
N ALA A 153 -11.47 -13.59 -9.98
CA ALA A 153 -11.67 -15.04 -9.86
C ALA A 153 -10.58 -15.83 -10.58
N GLN A 154 -10.22 -15.42 -11.81
CA GLN A 154 -9.17 -16.09 -12.59
C GLN A 154 -7.79 -15.96 -11.92
N ALA A 155 -7.43 -14.79 -11.42
CA ALA A 155 -6.18 -14.60 -10.70
C ALA A 155 -6.12 -15.48 -9.43
N ASN A 156 -7.19 -15.49 -8.64
CA ASN A 156 -7.25 -16.27 -7.40
C ASN A 156 -7.29 -17.77 -7.64
N LEU A 157 -7.90 -18.23 -8.73
CA LEU A 157 -7.87 -19.65 -9.13
C LEU A 157 -6.45 -20.10 -9.50
N ALA A 158 -5.65 -19.20 -10.08
CA ALA A 158 -4.24 -19.45 -10.35
C ALA A 158 -3.34 -19.38 -9.10
N GLY A 159 -3.89 -19.06 -7.94
CA GLY A 159 -3.15 -18.89 -6.69
C GLY A 159 -2.54 -17.50 -6.49
N ASP A 160 -2.85 -16.55 -7.37
CA ASP A 160 -2.34 -15.18 -7.32
C ASP A 160 -3.38 -14.20 -6.77
N ALA A 161 -2.92 -13.12 -6.14
CA ALA A 161 -3.76 -11.96 -5.91
C ALA A 161 -4.04 -11.22 -7.25
N ARG A 162 -5.18 -10.57 -7.35
CA ARG A 162 -5.46 -9.62 -8.45
C ARG A 162 -4.91 -8.25 -8.10
N PHE A 163 -3.86 -7.83 -8.79
CA PHE A 163 -3.30 -6.49 -8.68
C PHE A 163 -4.04 -5.54 -9.61
N ILE A 164 -4.47 -4.41 -9.08
CA ILE A 164 -5.24 -3.39 -9.80
C ILE A 164 -4.43 -2.10 -9.81
N LEU A 165 -4.18 -1.56 -10.99
CA LEU A 165 -3.40 -0.32 -11.14
C LEU A 165 -4.34 0.87 -11.23
N GLN A 166 -4.22 1.79 -10.28
CA GLN A 166 -4.97 3.03 -10.21
C GLN A 166 -4.06 4.22 -10.51
N GLY A 167 -4.33 4.91 -11.60
CA GLY A 167 -3.63 6.13 -11.95
C GLY A 167 -4.16 7.37 -11.25
N ARG A 168 -3.42 8.45 -11.36
CA ARG A 168 -3.79 9.75 -10.80
C ARG A 168 -3.23 10.90 -11.61
N ASN A 169 -3.86 12.06 -11.53
CA ASN A 169 -3.32 13.29 -12.05
C ASN A 169 -2.70 14.10 -10.90
N GLU A 170 -1.37 14.09 -10.80
CA GLU A 170 -0.65 14.81 -9.75
C GLU A 170 -0.74 16.35 -9.90
N ASN A 171 -1.07 16.87 -11.08
CA ASN A 171 -1.23 18.32 -11.29
C ASN A 171 -2.46 18.88 -10.58
N ILE A 172 -3.51 18.05 -10.41
CA ILE A 172 -4.75 18.44 -9.73
C ILE A 172 -4.97 17.68 -8.42
N GLY A 173 -4.09 16.71 -8.10
CA GLY A 173 -4.16 15.92 -6.87
C GLY A 173 -5.35 14.96 -6.81
N GLN A 174 -5.86 14.49 -7.94
CA GLN A 174 -7.04 13.64 -8.01
C GLN A 174 -6.75 12.28 -8.65
N LEU A 175 -7.50 11.27 -8.25
CA LEU A 175 -7.59 10.02 -8.99
C LEU A 175 -8.36 10.26 -10.30
N TRP A 176 -8.11 9.44 -11.29
CA TRP A 176 -8.85 9.45 -12.54
C TRP A 176 -9.09 8.02 -13.05
N PRO A 177 -10.03 7.80 -13.98
CA PRO A 177 -10.44 6.46 -14.39
C PRO A 177 -9.43 5.81 -15.36
N GLN A 178 -8.14 5.91 -15.06
CA GLN A 178 -7.06 5.37 -15.89
C GLN A 178 -5.95 4.78 -15.00
N ALA A 179 -5.21 3.81 -15.55
CA ALA A 179 -4.04 3.23 -14.87
C ALA A 179 -2.80 4.13 -14.93
N ALA A 180 -2.72 4.99 -15.95
CA ALA A 180 -1.61 5.91 -16.15
C ALA A 180 -1.61 7.06 -15.14
N THR A 181 -0.42 7.51 -14.73
CA THR A 181 -0.26 8.67 -13.86
C THR A 181 0.39 9.83 -14.60
N TRP A 182 -0.21 10.99 -14.46
CA TRP A 182 0.37 12.24 -14.95
C TRP A 182 1.11 12.91 -13.79
N GLN A 183 2.43 12.81 -13.83
CA GLN A 183 3.29 13.44 -12.84
C GLN A 183 3.37 14.95 -13.04
N VAL A 184 3.57 15.68 -11.95
CA VAL A 184 3.79 17.14 -11.98
C VAL A 184 4.97 17.48 -12.90
N GLY A 185 4.76 18.42 -13.81
CA GLY A 185 5.79 18.90 -14.75
C GLY A 185 6.11 17.96 -15.92
N LYS A 186 5.41 16.83 -16.07
CA LYS A 186 5.54 15.96 -17.25
C LYS A 186 4.55 16.36 -18.35
N LYS A 187 4.92 16.06 -19.60
CA LYS A 187 4.10 16.38 -20.77
C LYS A 187 3.02 15.34 -21.07
N ALA A 188 3.19 14.12 -20.54
CA ALA A 188 2.26 13.01 -20.75
C ALA A 188 2.16 12.13 -19.51
N ALA A 189 1.05 11.42 -19.41
CA ALA A 189 0.87 10.37 -18.42
C ALA A 189 1.66 9.11 -18.81
N ALA A 190 2.12 8.36 -17.81
CA ALA A 190 2.82 7.10 -18.00
C ALA A 190 2.14 5.98 -17.21
N ASN A 191 2.10 4.78 -17.79
CA ASN A 191 1.54 3.59 -17.12
C ASN A 191 2.51 2.98 -16.12
N LEU A 192 3.80 2.90 -16.47
CA LEU A 192 4.80 2.20 -15.66
C LEU A 192 6.12 2.99 -15.63
N SER A 193 6.84 2.83 -14.53
CA SER A 193 8.25 3.18 -14.45
C SER A 193 9.11 2.17 -15.23
N PRO A 194 10.39 2.47 -15.51
CA PRO A 194 11.30 1.52 -16.17
C PRO A 194 11.37 0.15 -15.47
N LYS A 195 11.35 0.14 -14.12
CA LYS A 195 11.35 -1.10 -13.33
C LYS A 195 10.02 -1.86 -13.48
N GLY A 196 8.91 -1.16 -13.50
CA GLY A 196 7.59 -1.78 -13.76
C GLY A 196 7.50 -2.38 -15.16
N LEU A 197 8.04 -1.71 -16.18
CA LEU A 197 8.15 -2.26 -17.53
C LEU A 197 8.98 -3.54 -17.57
N LYS A 198 10.12 -3.56 -16.86
CA LYS A 198 10.97 -4.75 -16.76
C LYS A 198 10.21 -5.92 -16.14
N VAL A 199 9.50 -5.69 -15.03
CA VAL A 199 8.69 -6.72 -14.36
C VAL A 199 7.61 -7.26 -15.30
N LYS A 200 6.90 -6.37 -15.99
CA LYS A 200 5.89 -6.79 -16.98
C LYS A 200 6.50 -7.67 -18.06
N ALA A 201 7.64 -7.27 -18.62
CA ALA A 201 8.35 -8.06 -19.63
C ALA A 201 8.82 -9.44 -19.11
N GLU A 202 9.27 -9.53 -17.85
CA GLU A 202 9.63 -10.81 -17.23
C GLU A 202 8.44 -11.78 -17.17
N LEU A 203 7.24 -11.27 -16.85
CA LEU A 203 5.99 -12.06 -16.84
C LEU A 203 5.56 -12.47 -18.25
N GLU A 204 5.69 -11.59 -19.24
CA GLU A 204 5.42 -11.89 -20.65
C GLU A 204 6.36 -12.96 -21.20
N ASN A 205 7.58 -13.01 -20.71
CA ASN A 205 8.59 -14.01 -21.04
C ASN A 205 8.46 -15.31 -20.22
N GLY A 206 7.35 -15.52 -19.52
CA GLY A 206 7.01 -16.78 -18.89
C GLY A 206 7.39 -16.94 -17.43
N LYS A 207 7.91 -15.89 -16.75
CA LYS A 207 8.02 -15.93 -15.28
C LYS A 207 6.62 -15.93 -14.67
N SER A 208 6.44 -16.70 -13.60
CA SER A 208 5.21 -16.63 -12.82
C SER A 208 5.22 -15.39 -11.88
N ILE A 209 4.03 -14.94 -11.48
CA ILE A 209 3.89 -13.87 -10.49
C ILE A 209 4.58 -14.27 -9.19
N ALA A 210 4.42 -15.51 -8.74
CA ALA A 210 5.08 -16.03 -7.55
C ALA A 210 6.62 -15.91 -7.64
N GLN A 211 7.22 -16.24 -8.78
CA GLN A 211 8.67 -16.09 -8.99
C GLN A 211 9.11 -14.63 -8.94
N VAL A 212 8.34 -13.73 -9.53
CA VAL A 212 8.62 -12.28 -9.48
C VAL A 212 8.53 -11.77 -8.04
N LEU A 213 7.49 -12.14 -7.31
CA LEU A 213 7.32 -11.75 -5.91
C LEU A 213 8.44 -12.30 -5.04
N GLN A 214 8.77 -13.59 -5.17
CA GLN A 214 9.83 -14.24 -4.41
C GLN A 214 11.21 -13.59 -4.65
N ALA A 215 11.54 -13.26 -5.89
CA ALA A 215 12.79 -12.59 -6.23
C ALA A 215 12.91 -11.20 -5.57
N ASN A 216 11.79 -10.57 -5.25
CA ASN A 216 11.72 -9.24 -4.67
C ASN A 216 11.40 -9.23 -3.17
N THR A 217 11.00 -10.36 -2.58
CA THR A 217 10.80 -10.53 -1.12
C THR A 217 12.10 -10.27 -0.34
N GLN A 218 13.25 -10.35 -0.97
CA GLN A 218 14.57 -10.02 -0.43
C GLN A 218 14.77 -8.54 -0.07
N LEU A 219 13.78 -7.72 -0.20
CA LEU A 219 13.73 -6.40 0.41
C LEU A 219 13.76 -6.42 1.95
N LYS A 220 13.96 -7.60 2.55
CA LYS A 220 14.47 -7.83 3.92
C LYS A 220 15.57 -6.86 4.33
N ASN A 221 16.36 -6.44 3.36
CA ASN A 221 17.45 -5.50 3.51
C ASN A 221 17.07 -4.09 3.10
N TYR A 222 15.79 -3.75 3.10
CA TYR A 222 15.41 -2.37 2.92
C TYR A 222 16.12 -1.54 3.97
N GLN A 223 17.16 -0.83 3.51
CA GLN A 223 18.08 -0.12 4.40
C GLN A 223 17.32 0.91 5.21
N GLY A 224 17.54 0.90 6.49
CA GLY A 224 16.90 1.82 7.43
C GLY A 224 15.84 1.19 8.32
N TYR A 225 15.42 -0.04 8.05
CA TYR A 225 14.48 -0.72 8.94
C TYR A 225 15.22 -1.61 9.90
N LYS A 226 15.29 -1.15 11.10
CA LYS A 226 15.51 -2.04 12.23
C LYS A 226 14.12 -2.31 12.80
N THR A 227 13.60 -3.47 12.51
CA THR A 227 12.38 -3.95 13.15
C THR A 227 12.60 -4.26 14.62
N ARG A 228 13.86 -4.43 15.03
CA ARG A 228 14.35 -4.53 16.42
C ARG A 228 15.85 -4.28 16.48
#